data_61b202bed82d90b07bd99b2512e27e9d
#
_entry.id   61b202bed82d90b07bd99b2512e27e9d
#
_cell.length_a   1.000
_cell.length_b   1.000
_cell.length_c   1.000
_cell.angle_alpha   90.00
_cell.angle_beta   90.00
_cell.angle_gamma   90.00
#
_symmetry.space_group_name_H-M   'P 1'
#
loop_
_entity.id
_entity.type
_entity.pdbx_description
1 polymer ?
#
loop_
_entity_poly.entity_id
_entity_poly.type
_entity_poly.pdbx_seq_one_letter_code
_entity_poly.pdbx_strand_id
1 'polypeptide(L)'
;MPTSDRARLADQRPERSSFILYVEGPRDRSILRAWAQRLLPDRAPDLLADAVILGGRRPARAVEDFRARSAGSLGLCVLDRDEDANAEPEPHAGLEFFTWGRRHIESYLLVPGAIRRALSLPSSDHRLEATLERELPEDDSGWRAFDAKRLLAETGPLARLLGRPLPLARIARATREDELHADVHEMFGRLRHGLRAMPRRSWRSRAGDLL
;
A
#
# COMPACT_ATOMS: atom_id res chain seq x y z
N MET A 1 -45.71 37.04 15.04
CA MET A 1 -44.66 36.87 14.09
C MET A 1 -43.71 35.79 14.56
N PRO A 2 -43.80 34.57 14.03
CA PRO A 2 -42.76 33.57 14.21
C PRO A 2 -42.23 33.14 12.84
N THR A 3 -41.08 33.64 12.46
CA THR A 3 -40.36 33.21 11.24
C THR A 3 -38.87 33.29 11.52
N SER A 4 -38.23 32.24 11.95
CA SER A 4 -36.78 32.06 11.74
C SER A 4 -36.21 30.73 12.23
N ASP A 5 -36.97 29.66 12.27
CA ASP A 5 -36.43 28.35 12.75
C ASP A 5 -36.33 27.26 11.68
N ARG A 6 -36.65 27.60 10.40
CA ARG A 6 -36.56 26.65 9.27
C ARG A 6 -35.24 26.66 8.53
N ALA A 7 -34.33 27.59 8.81
CA ALA A 7 -33.07 27.75 8.06
C ALA A 7 -31.88 27.01 8.67
N ARG A 8 -32.00 26.36 9.83
CA ARG A 8 -30.87 25.65 10.49
C ARG A 8 -30.87 24.13 10.34
N LEU A 9 -31.83 23.54 9.61
CA LEU A 9 -31.93 22.08 9.42
C LEU A 9 -31.44 21.61 8.03
N ALA A 10 -30.86 22.46 7.22
CA ALA A 10 -30.61 22.16 5.82
C ALA A 10 -29.16 21.74 5.47
N ASP A 11 -28.23 21.59 6.43
CA ASP A 11 -26.85 21.24 6.10
C ASP A 11 -26.21 20.10 6.93
N GLN A 12 -27.02 19.22 7.49
CA GLN A 12 -26.55 17.92 7.94
C GLN A 12 -26.63 16.93 6.78
N ARG A 13 -25.73 17.09 5.80
CA ARG A 13 -25.43 15.96 4.91
C ARG A 13 -24.93 14.84 5.82
N PRO A 14 -25.57 13.64 5.77
CA PRO A 14 -25.09 12.53 6.57
C PRO A 14 -23.61 12.32 6.18
N GLU A 15 -22.73 12.45 7.18
CA GLU A 15 -21.31 12.19 7.03
C GLU A 15 -21.16 10.80 6.44
N ARG A 16 -20.64 10.73 5.21
CA ARG A 16 -20.58 9.47 4.44
C ARG A 16 -19.47 8.63 5.04
N SER A 17 -19.84 7.49 5.59
CA SER A 17 -18.88 6.45 5.95
C SER A 17 -17.95 6.17 4.77
N SER A 18 -16.65 6.21 4.99
CA SER A 18 -15.61 6.03 3.96
C SER A 18 -14.61 4.97 4.39
N PHE A 19 -14.00 4.31 3.41
CA PHE A 19 -12.84 3.47 3.67
C PHE A 19 -11.55 4.29 3.45
N ILE A 20 -10.63 4.24 4.42
CA ILE A 20 -9.41 5.03 4.40
C ILE A 20 -8.21 4.08 4.42
N LEU A 21 -7.32 4.24 3.46
CA LEU A 21 -6.05 3.53 3.42
C LEU A 21 -4.93 4.46 3.89
N TYR A 22 -4.17 4.04 4.89
CA TYR A 22 -2.97 4.72 5.36
C TYR A 22 -1.74 3.95 4.92
N VAL A 23 -0.73 4.67 4.44
CA VAL A 23 0.56 4.12 4.01
C VAL A 23 1.69 4.99 4.52
N GLU A 24 2.89 4.43 4.70
CA GLU A 24 4.01 5.19 5.25
C GLU A 24 4.52 6.25 4.29
N GLY A 25 4.65 5.93 3.00
CA GLY A 25 5.24 6.83 2.03
C GLY A 25 4.62 6.81 0.63
N PRO A 26 5.01 7.75 -0.23
CA PRO A 26 4.53 7.82 -1.61
C PRO A 26 4.99 6.63 -2.45
N ARG A 27 6.11 6.01 -2.09
CA ARG A 27 6.64 4.79 -2.74
C ARG A 27 5.73 3.61 -2.47
N ASP A 28 5.33 3.39 -1.21
CA ASP A 28 4.39 2.33 -0.81
C ASP A 28 3.08 2.46 -1.56
N ARG A 29 2.51 3.69 -1.61
CA ARG A 29 1.32 3.97 -2.40
C ARG A 29 1.48 3.59 -3.86
N SER A 30 2.64 3.89 -4.47
CA SER A 30 2.91 3.57 -5.87
C SER A 30 3.00 2.07 -6.14
N ILE A 31 3.63 1.32 -5.24
CA ILE A 31 3.75 -0.14 -5.30
C ILE A 31 2.37 -0.78 -5.13
N LEU A 32 1.64 -0.40 -4.08
CA LEU A 32 0.29 -0.89 -3.81
C LEU A 32 -0.66 -0.60 -4.97
N ARG A 33 -0.58 0.60 -5.56
CA ARG A 33 -1.38 0.96 -6.74
C ARG A 33 -1.08 0.05 -7.94
N ALA A 34 0.18 -0.32 -8.15
CA ALA A 34 0.56 -1.21 -9.23
C ALA A 34 -0.01 -2.63 -9.04
N TRP A 35 0.04 -3.19 -7.83
CA TRP A 35 -0.56 -4.49 -7.51
C TRP A 35 -2.09 -4.44 -7.54
N ALA A 36 -2.69 -3.37 -7.05
CA ALA A 36 -4.13 -3.21 -7.01
C ALA A 36 -4.77 -3.20 -8.41
N GLN A 37 -4.07 -2.74 -9.44
CA GLN A 37 -4.55 -2.82 -10.83
C GLN A 37 -4.86 -4.26 -11.26
N ARG A 38 -4.21 -5.25 -10.64
CA ARG A 38 -4.43 -6.68 -10.87
C ARG A 38 -5.41 -7.29 -9.87
N LEU A 39 -5.19 -7.01 -8.57
CA LEU A 39 -5.91 -7.68 -7.48
C LEU A 39 -7.28 -7.05 -7.18
N LEU A 40 -7.47 -5.77 -7.52
CA LEU A 40 -8.69 -4.99 -7.29
C LEU A 40 -8.99 -4.04 -8.45
N PRO A 41 -9.12 -4.53 -9.70
CA PRO A 41 -9.18 -3.67 -10.90
C PRO A 41 -10.32 -2.65 -10.83
N ASP A 42 -11.46 -3.01 -10.25
CA ASP A 42 -12.67 -2.17 -10.20
C ASP A 42 -12.60 -1.05 -9.12
N ARG A 43 -11.67 -1.15 -8.18
CA ARG A 43 -11.63 -0.30 -6.99
C ARG A 43 -10.28 0.41 -6.77
N ALA A 44 -9.22 -0.07 -7.42
CA ALA A 44 -7.87 0.36 -7.20
C ALA A 44 -7.60 1.85 -7.49
N PRO A 45 -8.11 2.45 -8.59
CA PRO A 45 -7.75 3.81 -8.94
C PRO A 45 -8.13 4.83 -7.86
N ASP A 46 -9.37 4.74 -7.37
CA ASP A 46 -9.93 5.73 -6.44
C ASP A 46 -9.35 5.58 -5.03
N LEU A 47 -9.31 4.33 -4.53
CA LEU A 47 -8.83 4.04 -3.18
C LEU A 47 -7.39 4.48 -2.95
N LEU A 48 -6.52 4.23 -3.94
CA LEU A 48 -5.09 4.51 -3.81
C LEU A 48 -4.72 5.93 -4.25
N ALA A 49 -5.61 6.63 -4.96
CA ALA A 49 -5.47 8.06 -5.19
C ALA A 49 -5.64 8.84 -3.87
N ASP A 50 -6.61 8.43 -3.05
CA ASP A 50 -6.97 9.12 -1.79
C ASP A 50 -6.23 8.54 -0.56
N ALA A 51 -5.30 7.60 -0.73
CA ALA A 51 -4.53 7.03 0.37
C ALA A 51 -3.75 8.11 1.13
N VAL A 52 -3.87 8.10 2.46
CA VAL A 52 -3.19 9.03 3.36
C VAL A 52 -1.74 8.61 3.56
N ILE A 53 -0.81 9.52 3.29
CA ILE A 53 0.62 9.30 3.50
C ILE A 53 1.00 9.80 4.88
N LEU A 54 1.54 8.90 5.71
CA LEU A 54 1.91 9.21 7.10
C LEU A 54 3.25 9.94 7.23
N GLY A 55 4.14 9.78 6.26
CA GLY A 55 5.51 10.33 6.31
C GLY A 55 6.45 9.49 7.19
N GLY A 56 6.37 8.17 7.09
CA GLY A 56 7.09 7.15 7.84
C GLY A 56 6.17 6.33 8.74
N ARG A 57 6.74 5.40 9.53
CA ARG A 57 6.00 4.55 10.47
C ARG A 57 5.43 5.37 11.63
N ARG A 58 4.22 5.83 11.49
CA ARG A 58 3.51 6.70 12.46
C ARG A 58 2.10 6.20 12.75
N PRO A 59 1.92 5.04 13.41
CA PRO A 59 0.61 4.48 13.70
C PRO A 59 -0.26 5.40 14.55
N ALA A 60 0.31 6.12 15.53
CA ALA A 60 -0.41 7.09 16.33
C ALA A 60 -1.04 8.20 15.48
N ARG A 61 -0.31 8.72 14.47
CA ARG A 61 -0.85 9.71 13.53
C ARG A 61 -2.02 9.16 12.70
N ALA A 62 -1.97 7.89 12.31
CA ALA A 62 -3.09 7.25 11.63
C ALA A 62 -4.33 7.20 12.52
N VAL A 63 -4.17 6.85 13.81
CA VAL A 63 -5.26 6.85 14.80
C VAL A 63 -5.85 8.26 15.00
N GLU A 64 -4.99 9.28 15.16
CA GLU A 64 -5.44 10.68 15.33
C GLU A 64 -6.23 11.17 14.11
N ASP A 65 -5.70 10.96 12.90
CA ASP A 65 -6.39 11.33 11.66
C ASP A 65 -7.71 10.55 11.50
N PHE A 66 -7.71 9.25 11.83
CA PHE A 66 -8.90 8.41 11.74
C PHE A 66 -10.00 8.85 12.72
N ARG A 67 -9.64 9.21 13.96
CA ARG A 67 -10.57 9.73 14.98
C ARG A 67 -11.23 11.05 14.57
N ALA A 68 -10.51 11.87 13.81
CA ALA A 68 -11.02 13.14 13.32
C ALA A 68 -12.01 12.99 12.15
N ARG A 69 -12.20 11.77 11.63
CA ARG A 69 -13.08 11.49 10.50
C ARG A 69 -14.48 11.04 10.98
N SER A 70 -15.39 10.92 10.02
CA SER A 70 -16.79 10.60 10.27
C SER A 70 -16.98 9.27 10.99
N ALA A 71 -17.92 9.22 11.91
CA ALA A 71 -18.39 8.00 12.56
C ALA A 71 -18.83 6.96 11.51
N GLY A 72 -18.44 5.68 11.72
CA GLY A 72 -18.77 4.58 10.80
C GLY A 72 -17.79 4.44 9.61
N SER A 73 -16.72 5.23 9.57
CA SER A 73 -15.61 4.95 8.64
C SER A 73 -14.87 3.67 9.02
N LEU A 74 -14.30 3.00 8.01
CA LEU A 74 -13.38 1.89 8.19
C LEU A 74 -12.02 2.27 7.60
N GLY A 75 -10.95 1.70 8.13
CA GLY A 75 -9.61 1.99 7.64
C GLY A 75 -8.67 0.81 7.76
N LEU A 76 -7.64 0.83 6.92
CA LEU A 76 -6.50 -0.07 6.99
C LEU A 76 -5.21 0.76 6.98
N CYS A 77 -4.38 0.57 7.99
CA CYS A 77 -3.05 1.18 8.07
C CYS A 77 -1.99 0.11 7.76
N VAL A 78 -1.25 0.31 6.68
CA VAL A 78 -0.21 -0.61 6.21
C VAL A 78 1.15 -0.06 6.61
N LEU A 79 1.92 -0.87 7.35
CA LEU A 79 3.19 -0.49 7.98
C LEU A 79 4.32 -1.44 7.58
N ASP A 80 5.51 -0.89 7.39
CA ASP A 80 6.75 -1.67 7.34
C ASP A 80 7.04 -2.30 8.71
N ARG A 81 7.81 -3.39 8.71
CA ARG A 81 8.31 -4.01 9.93
C ARG A 81 9.62 -3.35 10.35
N ASP A 82 9.56 -2.37 11.24
CA ASP A 82 10.78 -1.78 11.82
C ASP A 82 11.37 -2.71 12.90
N GLU A 83 12.71 -2.78 12.96
CA GLU A 83 13.44 -3.58 13.96
C GLU A 83 13.14 -3.12 15.40
N ASP A 84 12.93 -1.80 15.60
CA ASP A 84 12.68 -1.19 16.90
C ASP A 84 11.19 -1.16 17.29
N ALA A 85 10.29 -1.60 16.41
CA ALA A 85 8.85 -1.59 16.69
C ALA A 85 8.43 -2.80 17.52
N ASN A 86 8.85 -2.85 18.79
CA ASN A 86 8.50 -3.92 19.74
C ASN A 86 7.01 -3.93 20.14
N ALA A 87 6.21 -2.95 19.73
CA ALA A 87 4.80 -2.91 20.03
C ALA A 87 3.99 -2.87 18.72
N GLU A 88 3.09 -3.83 18.56
CA GLU A 88 2.02 -3.68 17.59
C GLU A 88 1.19 -2.44 17.98
N PRO A 89 0.72 -1.67 16.99
CA PRO A 89 -0.16 -0.54 17.26
C PRO A 89 -1.39 -1.00 18.04
N GLU A 90 -1.80 -0.23 19.06
CA GLU A 90 -3.02 -0.52 19.80
C GLU A 90 -4.22 -0.58 18.85
N PRO A 91 -5.07 -1.61 18.98
CA PRO A 91 -6.30 -1.72 18.20
C PRO A 91 -7.17 -0.48 18.35
N HIS A 92 -7.73 0.01 17.27
CA HIS A 92 -8.69 1.09 17.29
C HIS A 92 -9.97 0.68 16.53
N ALA A 93 -11.14 0.95 17.11
CA ALA A 93 -12.41 0.59 16.51
C ALA A 93 -12.55 1.16 15.09
N GLY A 94 -12.71 0.27 14.09
CA GLY A 94 -12.84 0.63 12.69
C GLY A 94 -11.52 0.85 11.93
N LEU A 95 -10.37 0.93 12.63
CA LEU A 95 -9.05 1.03 12.00
C LEU A 95 -8.25 -0.25 12.26
N GLU A 96 -7.99 -0.99 11.21
CA GLU A 96 -7.16 -2.18 11.25
C GLU A 96 -5.70 -1.83 10.91
N PHE A 97 -4.75 -2.52 11.54
CA PHE A 97 -3.33 -2.42 11.22
C PHE A 97 -2.85 -3.68 10.53
N PHE A 98 -2.06 -3.50 9.49
CA PHE A 98 -1.34 -4.56 8.82
C PHE A 98 0.15 -4.23 8.81
N THR A 99 0.96 -5.10 9.39
CA THR A 99 2.42 -4.98 9.35
C THR A 99 2.97 -6.08 8.43
N TRP A 100 3.81 -5.70 7.48
CA TRP A 100 4.44 -6.64 6.56
C TRP A 100 5.23 -7.71 7.31
N GLY A 101 5.23 -8.94 6.83
CA GLY A 101 6.04 -10.04 7.39
C GLY A 101 7.54 -9.82 7.17
N ARG A 102 7.92 -9.24 6.03
CA ARG A 102 9.28 -8.80 5.71
C ARG A 102 9.50 -7.36 6.18
N ARG A 103 10.78 -6.95 6.31
CA ARG A 103 11.13 -5.62 6.83
C ARG A 103 10.47 -4.46 6.08
N HIS A 104 10.47 -4.50 4.73
CA HIS A 104 9.96 -3.43 3.89
C HIS A 104 9.05 -3.96 2.79
N ILE A 105 8.08 -3.18 2.33
CA ILE A 105 7.25 -3.52 1.17
C ILE A 105 8.11 -3.80 -0.09
N GLU A 106 9.25 -3.14 -0.24
CA GLU A 106 10.17 -3.35 -1.34
C GLU A 106 10.74 -4.79 -1.40
N SER A 107 10.77 -5.50 -0.28
CA SER A 107 11.24 -6.89 -0.24
C SER A 107 10.41 -7.82 -1.13
N TYR A 108 9.16 -7.49 -1.36
CA TYR A 108 8.23 -8.25 -2.22
C TYR A 108 8.39 -7.95 -3.71
N LEU A 109 9.25 -7.00 -4.08
CA LEU A 109 9.61 -6.69 -5.46
C LEU A 109 10.84 -7.47 -5.96
N LEU A 110 11.54 -8.17 -5.06
CA LEU A 110 12.74 -8.94 -5.38
C LEU A 110 12.40 -10.29 -6.04
N VAL A 111 11.58 -10.21 -7.08
CA VAL A 111 11.14 -11.33 -7.93
C VAL A 111 11.89 -11.25 -9.25
N PRO A 112 12.83 -12.18 -9.52
CA PRO A 112 13.70 -12.12 -10.71
C PRO A 112 12.91 -11.97 -12.01
N GLY A 113 11.86 -12.78 -12.19
CA GLY A 113 11.00 -12.75 -13.36
C GLY A 113 10.31 -11.39 -13.57
N ALA A 114 9.83 -10.76 -12.49
CA ALA A 114 9.19 -9.45 -12.54
C ALA A 114 10.18 -8.35 -12.90
N ILE A 115 11.38 -8.36 -12.29
CA ILE A 115 12.46 -7.40 -12.59
C ILE A 115 12.88 -7.54 -14.06
N ARG A 116 13.07 -8.77 -14.53
CA ARG A 116 13.44 -9.06 -15.93
C ARG A 116 12.39 -8.50 -16.91
N ARG A 117 11.12 -8.76 -16.69
CA ARG A 117 10.01 -8.23 -17.52
C ARG A 117 9.94 -6.71 -17.47
N ALA A 118 10.01 -6.14 -16.28
CA ALA A 118 9.94 -4.69 -16.09
C ALA A 118 11.09 -3.96 -16.80
N LEU A 119 12.25 -4.56 -16.89
CA LEU A 119 13.43 -3.96 -17.49
C LEU A 119 13.69 -4.46 -18.93
N SER A 120 12.87 -5.38 -19.43
CA SER A 120 13.09 -6.02 -20.76
C SER A 120 14.51 -6.60 -20.90
N LEU A 121 14.98 -7.32 -19.85
CA LEU A 121 16.30 -7.94 -19.88
C LEU A 121 16.27 -9.18 -20.77
N PRO A 122 17.34 -9.43 -21.54
CA PRO A 122 17.46 -10.64 -22.35
C PRO A 122 17.38 -11.90 -21.47
N SER A 123 16.80 -12.97 -22.01
CA SER A 123 16.73 -14.27 -21.30
C SER A 123 18.12 -14.89 -21.03
N SER A 124 19.11 -14.53 -21.83
CA SER A 124 20.50 -14.96 -21.67
C SER A 124 21.28 -14.18 -20.60
N ASP A 125 20.73 -13.10 -20.04
CA ASP A 125 21.40 -12.34 -18.98
C ASP A 125 21.06 -12.95 -17.61
N HIS A 126 21.95 -13.76 -17.07
CA HIS A 126 21.80 -14.46 -15.79
C HIS A 126 22.40 -13.70 -14.60
N ARG A 127 22.93 -12.47 -14.80
CA ARG A 127 23.57 -11.70 -13.73
C ARG A 127 22.60 -11.31 -12.63
N LEU A 128 21.35 -11.03 -13.00
CA LEU A 128 20.29 -10.68 -12.03
C LEU A 128 20.02 -11.84 -11.07
N GLU A 129 19.74 -13.03 -11.59
CA GLU A 129 19.44 -14.22 -10.81
C GLU A 129 20.61 -14.58 -9.88
N ALA A 130 21.83 -14.67 -10.42
CA ALA A 130 23.02 -14.96 -9.63
C ALA A 130 23.28 -13.92 -8.53
N THR A 131 22.94 -12.65 -8.76
CA THR A 131 23.07 -11.63 -7.74
C THR A 131 21.99 -11.77 -6.67
N LEU A 132 20.74 -11.99 -7.06
CA LEU A 132 19.65 -12.17 -6.09
C LEU A 132 19.86 -13.45 -5.27
N GLU A 133 20.26 -14.56 -5.88
CA GLU A 133 20.57 -15.81 -5.19
C GLU A 133 21.63 -15.61 -4.09
N ARG A 134 22.63 -14.79 -4.33
CA ARG A 134 23.69 -14.48 -3.37
C ARG A 134 23.26 -13.50 -2.28
N GLU A 135 22.44 -12.52 -2.61
CA GLU A 135 22.10 -11.39 -1.71
C GLU A 135 20.84 -11.64 -0.87
N LEU A 136 19.92 -12.50 -1.36
CA LEU A 136 18.65 -12.69 -0.69
C LEU A 136 18.76 -13.67 0.48
N PRO A 137 18.06 -13.43 1.59
CA PRO A 137 17.97 -14.37 2.69
C PRO A 137 17.28 -15.67 2.30
N GLU A 138 17.71 -16.75 2.90
CA GLU A 138 17.13 -18.09 2.71
C GLU A 138 15.91 -18.34 3.60
N ASP A 139 15.82 -17.65 4.74
CA ASP A 139 14.79 -17.86 5.75
C ASP A 139 14.01 -16.59 6.14
N ASP A 140 12.90 -16.77 6.83
CA ASP A 140 12.03 -15.67 7.27
C ASP A 140 12.72 -14.71 8.25
N SER A 141 13.65 -15.22 9.07
CA SER A 141 14.41 -14.42 10.03
C SER A 141 15.30 -13.43 9.29
N GLY A 142 16.01 -13.89 8.27
CA GLY A 142 16.80 -13.04 7.39
C GLY A 142 15.95 -11.99 6.68
N TRP A 143 14.76 -12.36 6.18
CA TRP A 143 13.87 -11.42 5.52
C TRP A 143 13.34 -10.31 6.42
N ARG A 144 13.22 -10.58 7.73
CA ARG A 144 12.79 -9.56 8.72
C ARG A 144 13.87 -8.49 8.95
N ALA A 145 15.15 -8.84 8.78
CA ALA A 145 16.26 -7.92 8.94
C ALA A 145 16.76 -7.33 7.61
N PHE A 146 16.36 -7.90 6.48
CA PHE A 146 16.93 -7.60 5.17
C PHE A 146 16.55 -6.20 4.65
N ASP A 147 17.56 -5.39 4.34
CA ASP A 147 17.36 -4.04 3.80
C ASP A 147 17.17 -4.06 2.28
N ALA A 148 15.96 -4.36 1.85
CA ALA A 148 15.58 -4.32 0.44
C ALA A 148 15.64 -2.89 -0.16
N LYS A 149 15.41 -1.85 0.66
CA LYS A 149 15.49 -0.45 0.21
C LYS A 149 16.90 -0.12 -0.27
N ARG A 150 17.94 -0.59 0.46
CA ARG A 150 19.34 -0.43 0.07
C ARG A 150 19.65 -1.17 -1.24
N LEU A 151 19.19 -2.41 -1.37
CA LEU A 151 19.45 -3.23 -2.56
C LEU A 151 18.81 -2.61 -3.82
N LEU A 152 17.59 -2.06 -3.69
CA LEU A 152 16.79 -1.47 -4.77
C LEU A 152 16.97 0.05 -4.93
N ALA A 153 17.87 0.68 -4.16
CA ALA A 153 18.13 2.12 -4.26
C ALA A 153 18.59 2.51 -5.67
N GLU A 154 18.39 3.76 -6.07
CA GLU A 154 18.79 4.28 -7.38
C GLU A 154 20.27 4.07 -7.69
N THR A 155 21.11 4.15 -6.67
CA THR A 155 22.56 3.86 -6.75
C THR A 155 22.93 2.56 -6.04
N GLY A 156 21.94 1.73 -5.74
CA GLY A 156 22.08 0.46 -5.03
C GLY A 156 22.80 -0.63 -5.86
N PRO A 157 23.10 -1.77 -5.23
CA PRO A 157 23.80 -2.87 -5.89
C PRO A 157 23.12 -3.32 -7.19
N LEU A 158 21.80 -3.48 -7.22
CA LEU A 158 21.10 -3.90 -8.43
C LEU A 158 21.11 -2.82 -9.52
N ALA A 159 20.97 -1.54 -9.16
CA ALA A 159 21.05 -0.46 -10.13
C ALA A 159 22.44 -0.38 -10.80
N ARG A 160 23.50 -0.57 -10.01
CA ARG A 160 24.87 -0.64 -10.55
C ARG A 160 25.08 -1.84 -11.45
N LEU A 161 24.59 -3.03 -11.04
CA LEU A 161 24.68 -4.25 -11.84
C LEU A 161 24.02 -4.08 -13.21
N LEU A 162 22.85 -3.45 -13.23
CA LEU A 162 22.01 -3.33 -14.44
C LEU A 162 22.27 -2.04 -15.21
N GLY A 163 23.17 -1.15 -14.71
CA GLY A 163 23.52 0.11 -15.34
C GLY A 163 22.39 1.14 -15.39
N ARG A 164 21.34 0.97 -14.57
CA ARG A 164 20.16 1.87 -14.52
C ARG A 164 19.36 1.72 -13.24
N PRO A 165 18.62 2.77 -12.81
CA PRO A 165 17.70 2.69 -11.68
C PRO A 165 16.58 1.66 -11.91
N LEU A 166 16.06 1.10 -10.79
CA LEU A 166 14.95 0.16 -10.85
C LEU A 166 13.60 0.90 -10.71
N PRO A 167 12.72 0.78 -11.70
CA PRO A 167 11.40 1.41 -11.65
C PRO A 167 10.42 0.58 -10.80
N LEU A 168 10.42 0.75 -9.47
CA LEU A 168 9.74 -0.13 -8.51
C LEU A 168 8.25 -0.35 -8.83
N ALA A 169 7.51 0.71 -9.15
CA ALA A 169 6.10 0.58 -9.54
C ALA A 169 5.91 -0.21 -10.84
N ARG A 170 6.88 -0.16 -11.78
CA ARG A 170 6.86 -0.98 -13.00
C ARG A 170 7.17 -2.44 -12.70
N ILE A 171 8.08 -2.71 -11.76
CA ILE A 171 8.38 -4.06 -11.28
C ILE A 171 7.12 -4.63 -10.62
N ALA A 172 6.48 -3.89 -9.70
CA ALA A 172 5.23 -4.28 -9.07
C ALA A 172 4.14 -4.62 -10.10
N ARG A 173 4.00 -3.81 -11.15
CA ARG A 173 3.04 -4.05 -12.24
C ARG A 173 3.41 -5.29 -13.06
N ALA A 174 4.69 -5.57 -13.22
CA ALA A 174 5.18 -6.72 -13.98
C ALA A 174 5.16 -8.03 -13.18
N THR A 175 4.97 -7.99 -11.86
CA THR A 175 4.82 -9.19 -11.02
C THR A 175 3.51 -9.89 -11.37
N ARG A 176 3.56 -11.17 -11.68
CA ARG A 176 2.39 -12.00 -11.96
C ARG A 176 1.69 -12.38 -10.66
N GLU A 177 0.43 -12.81 -10.74
CA GLU A 177 -0.34 -13.16 -9.55
C GLU A 177 0.24 -14.36 -8.81
N ASP A 178 0.73 -15.35 -9.54
CA ASP A 178 1.42 -16.54 -9.03
C ASP A 178 2.82 -16.28 -8.45
N GLU A 179 3.38 -15.10 -8.70
CA GLU A 179 4.65 -14.64 -8.16
C GLU A 179 4.47 -13.74 -6.91
N LEU A 180 3.24 -13.33 -6.60
CA LEU A 180 2.96 -12.51 -5.43
C LEU A 180 3.07 -13.33 -4.15
N HIS A 181 3.78 -12.78 -3.16
CA HIS A 181 3.92 -13.41 -1.85
C HIS A 181 2.59 -13.47 -1.10
N ALA A 182 2.43 -14.45 -0.20
CA ALA A 182 1.22 -14.62 0.61
C ALA A 182 0.82 -13.35 1.39
N ASP A 183 1.76 -12.61 1.95
CA ASP A 183 1.52 -11.35 2.66
C ASP A 183 0.81 -10.30 1.77
N VAL A 184 1.16 -10.24 0.48
CA VAL A 184 0.51 -9.33 -0.46
C VAL A 184 -0.94 -9.74 -0.66
N HIS A 185 -1.20 -11.04 -0.82
CA HIS A 185 -2.56 -11.56 -0.92
C HIS A 185 -3.36 -11.33 0.36
N GLU A 186 -2.75 -11.52 1.52
CA GLU A 186 -3.38 -11.26 2.82
C GLU A 186 -3.78 -9.80 2.96
N MET A 187 -2.85 -8.87 2.73
CA MET A 187 -3.11 -7.42 2.81
C MET A 187 -4.26 -7.03 1.87
N PHE A 188 -4.24 -7.49 0.60
CA PHE A 188 -5.32 -7.22 -0.34
C PHE A 188 -6.63 -7.95 0.04
N GLY A 189 -6.57 -9.06 0.75
CA GLY A 189 -7.72 -9.74 1.34
C GLY A 189 -8.41 -8.87 2.39
N ARG A 190 -7.64 -8.31 3.35
CA ARG A 190 -8.13 -7.38 4.38
C ARG A 190 -8.73 -6.12 3.74
N LEU A 191 -8.03 -5.54 2.78
CA LEU A 191 -8.50 -4.38 2.03
C LEU A 191 -9.85 -4.67 1.34
N ARG A 192 -9.98 -5.80 0.68
CA ARG A 192 -11.22 -6.24 0.02
C ARG A 192 -12.35 -6.46 1.02
N HIS A 193 -12.04 -7.02 2.19
CA HIS A 193 -13.01 -7.22 3.27
C HIS A 193 -13.56 -5.88 3.76
N GLY A 194 -12.69 -4.94 4.12
CA GLY A 194 -13.09 -3.60 4.56
C GLY A 194 -13.93 -2.86 3.51
N LEU A 195 -13.54 -2.93 2.25
CA LEU A 195 -14.28 -2.31 1.16
C LEU A 195 -15.68 -2.92 0.93
N ARG A 196 -15.86 -4.22 1.20
CA ARG A 196 -17.17 -4.88 1.08
C ARG A 196 -18.12 -4.52 2.21
N ALA A 197 -17.59 -4.24 3.40
CA ALA A 197 -18.37 -3.83 4.55
C ALA A 197 -18.97 -2.41 4.38
N MET A 198 -18.48 -1.63 3.40
CA MET A 198 -18.98 -0.29 3.11
C MET A 198 -20.22 -0.33 2.20
N PRO A 199 -21.24 0.51 2.45
CA PRO A 199 -22.40 0.62 1.58
C PRO A 199 -22.02 1.02 0.16
N ARG A 200 -22.54 0.32 -0.86
CA ARG A 200 -22.21 0.55 -2.28
C ARG A 200 -22.46 1.99 -2.80
N ARG A 201 -23.21 2.81 -2.07
CA ARG A 201 -23.58 4.18 -2.46
C ARG A 201 -22.53 5.25 -2.13
N SER A 202 -21.50 4.94 -1.37
CA SER A 202 -20.47 5.92 -0.96
C SER A 202 -19.34 6.16 -1.98
N TRP A 203 -19.38 5.47 -3.13
CA TRP A 203 -18.30 5.44 -4.13
C TRP A 203 -18.62 6.21 -5.42
N ARG A 204 -19.34 7.33 -5.38
CA ARG A 204 -19.39 8.20 -6.56
C ARG A 204 -18.16 9.09 -6.56
N SER A 205 -17.31 8.84 -7.56
CA SER A 205 -16.16 9.64 -7.97
C SER A 205 -16.46 11.15 -7.95
N ARG A 206 -15.56 11.97 -7.41
CA ARG A 206 -15.54 13.43 -7.56
C ARG A 206 -15.20 13.90 -8.98
N ALA A 207 -15.16 12.98 -9.94
CA ALA A 207 -14.80 13.30 -11.34
C ALA A 207 -15.93 13.93 -12.17
N GLY A 208 -17.04 14.35 -11.54
CA GLY A 208 -18.24 14.84 -12.25
C GLY A 208 -18.62 16.31 -12.03
N ASP A 209 -17.94 17.09 -11.20
CA ASP A 209 -18.35 18.45 -10.86
C ASP A 209 -17.39 19.56 -11.40
N LEU A 210 -16.70 19.30 -12.52
CA LEU A 210 -15.99 20.32 -13.28
C LEU A 210 -16.41 20.26 -14.77
N LEU A 211 -17.59 20.73 -15.04
CA LEU A 211 -18.02 21.27 -16.33
C LEU A 211 -18.90 22.50 -16.08
#